data_af731810c765f1f6732ed9ae285ec336
#
_entry.id   af731810c765f1f6732ed9ae285ec336
#
_cell.length_a   1.000
_cell.length_b   1.000
_cell.length_c   1.000
_cell.angle_alpha   90.00
_cell.angle_beta   90.00
_cell.angle_gamma   90.00
#
_symmetry.space_group_name_H-M   'P 1'
#
loop_
_entity.id
_entity.type
_entity.pdbx_description
1 polymer ?
#
loop_
_entity_poly.entity_id
_entity_poly.type
_entity_poly.pdbx_seq_one_letter_code
_entity_poly.pdbx_strand_id
1 'polypeptide(L)'
;MQVRSSVGAALCALVIALTGCQSAPGGGDAGKDGRLGERASASPATARPSGYGAVFLGVDECSSFGRTSFTEVPCTSERAAARVVARHGGTMKSGPPCPGTTDFVLHISEQRPSSDEDGDGAVPRGYACMRNLQPPHPGDPGGGGGPRTIVGDCVYRLDDGMVRETACDGDGKHAPDFKVTKAVDARSECPASTALYVRLGGERPVGCARPV
;
A
#
# COMPACT_ATOMS: atom_id res chain seq x y z
N MET A 1 49.84 20.52 -2.48
CA MET A 1 49.55 21.78 -1.72
C MET A 1 48.63 21.39 -0.57
N GLN A 2 49.20 21.45 0.63
CA GLN A 2 48.47 21.24 1.89
C GLN A 2 47.91 22.60 2.34
N VAL A 3 46.66 22.58 2.83
CA VAL A 3 46.22 23.64 3.78
C VAL A 3 45.45 22.95 4.91
N ARG A 4 45.94 23.23 6.09
CA ARG A 4 45.53 22.75 7.42
C ARG A 4 44.42 23.59 8.04
N SER A 5 43.74 22.99 9.01
CA SER A 5 43.22 23.53 10.30
C SER A 5 41.95 24.37 10.25
N SER A 6 40.93 24.05 11.08
CA SER A 6 40.94 24.37 12.51
C SER A 6 39.82 23.69 13.28
N VAL A 7 40.17 23.34 14.49
CA VAL A 7 39.38 22.83 15.61
C VAL A 7 38.47 23.92 16.17
N GLY A 8 37.24 23.60 16.51
CA GLY A 8 36.35 24.44 17.28
C GLY A 8 35.46 23.59 18.18
N ALA A 9 35.94 23.30 19.41
CA ALA A 9 35.18 22.72 20.48
C ALA A 9 34.31 23.79 21.14
N ALA A 10 33.01 23.56 21.27
CA ALA A 10 32.14 24.29 22.18
C ALA A 10 31.31 23.30 23.00
N LEU A 11 31.74 23.12 24.24
CA LEU A 11 30.93 22.51 25.31
C LEU A 11 29.84 23.52 25.73
N CYS A 12 28.58 23.09 25.67
CA CYS A 12 27.50 23.71 26.46
C CYS A 12 26.82 22.63 27.30
N ALA A 13 27.17 22.61 28.57
CA ALA A 13 26.46 21.91 29.61
C ALA A 13 25.17 22.70 29.96
N LEU A 14 24.02 22.07 29.84
CA LEU A 14 22.76 22.61 30.38
C LEU A 14 22.15 21.56 31.32
N VAL A 15 22.21 21.88 32.60
CA VAL A 15 21.54 21.22 33.71
C VAL A 15 20.07 21.64 33.67
N ILE A 16 19.14 20.70 33.54
CA ILE A 16 17.71 20.96 33.73
C ILE A 16 17.19 20.09 34.86
N ALA A 17 16.65 20.77 35.85
CA ALA A 17 16.11 20.25 37.08
C ALA A 17 14.83 19.40 36.87
N LEU A 18 14.77 18.29 37.63
CA LEU A 18 13.60 17.46 37.85
C LEU A 18 12.61 18.18 38.78
N THR A 19 11.41 18.45 38.30
CA THR A 19 10.29 18.76 39.15
C THR A 19 9.31 17.59 39.16
N GLY A 20 9.26 16.86 40.25
CA GLY A 20 8.31 15.81 40.49
C GLY A 20 6.92 16.39 40.84
N CYS A 21 5.85 15.79 40.33
CA CYS A 21 4.51 15.97 40.81
C CYS A 21 4.14 14.81 41.73
N GLN A 22 3.91 15.12 42.99
CA GLN A 22 3.45 14.21 44.04
C GLN A 22 1.93 14.06 43.94
N SER A 23 1.47 12.81 43.96
CA SER A 23 0.07 12.46 44.15
C SER A 23 -0.29 12.57 45.64
N ALA A 24 -1.37 13.25 45.97
CA ALA A 24 -1.99 13.26 47.30
C ALA A 24 -3.12 12.22 47.37
N PRO A 25 -3.25 11.47 48.46
CA PRO A 25 -4.41 10.65 48.72
C PRO A 25 -5.41 11.40 49.59
N GLY A 26 -6.67 11.49 49.19
CA GLY A 26 -7.76 11.99 49.99
C GLY A 26 -8.91 10.99 50.03
N GLY A 27 -9.19 10.47 51.21
CA GLY A 27 -10.22 9.50 51.50
C GLY A 27 -11.53 10.13 51.98
N GLY A 28 -12.59 9.26 52.10
CA GLY A 28 -13.85 9.44 52.81
C GLY A 28 -14.98 9.99 51.93
N ASP A 29 -16.20 9.60 51.95
CA ASP A 29 -17.05 8.84 52.84
C ASP A 29 -18.39 8.51 52.13
N ALA A 30 -19.17 7.65 52.73
CA ALA A 30 -20.40 7.05 52.29
C ALA A 30 -21.58 8.00 52.02
N GLY A 31 -22.42 7.69 51.02
CA GLY A 31 -23.76 8.27 50.84
C GLY A 31 -24.60 7.43 49.88
N LYS A 32 -25.65 6.84 50.41
CA LYS A 32 -26.65 5.94 49.83
C LYS A 32 -27.54 6.56 48.76
N ASP A 33 -28.03 5.64 47.90
CA ASP A 33 -29.33 5.62 47.22
C ASP A 33 -29.58 6.54 46.01
N GLY A 34 -29.76 5.91 44.84
CA GLY A 34 -30.35 6.54 43.67
C GLY A 34 -30.34 5.64 42.44
N ARG A 35 -31.37 4.85 42.32
CA ARG A 35 -31.72 3.91 41.24
C ARG A 35 -31.84 4.60 39.90
N LEU A 36 -31.58 3.80 38.83
CA LEU A 36 -32.04 3.91 37.43
C LEU A 36 -31.21 4.74 36.47
N GLY A 37 -30.69 4.02 35.52
CA GLY A 37 -30.15 4.53 34.29
C GLY A 37 -28.96 3.74 33.79
N GLU A 38 -29.17 2.47 33.42
CA GLU A 38 -28.25 1.67 32.68
C GLU A 38 -28.10 2.28 31.28
N ARG A 39 -27.39 3.38 31.19
CA ARG A 39 -26.76 3.79 29.93
C ARG A 39 -25.54 2.92 29.78
N ALA A 40 -25.67 1.89 28.92
CA ALA A 40 -24.53 1.24 28.36
C ALA A 40 -23.62 2.34 27.78
N SER A 41 -22.61 2.71 28.55
CA SER A 41 -21.46 3.45 28.02
C SER A 41 -20.83 2.51 27.02
N ALA A 42 -21.17 2.68 25.73
CA ALA A 42 -20.37 2.16 24.64
C ALA A 42 -18.97 2.72 24.90
N SER A 43 -18.08 1.88 25.38
CA SER A 43 -16.65 2.17 25.39
C SER A 43 -16.33 2.66 23.98
N PRO A 44 -15.70 3.83 23.81
CA PRO A 44 -15.24 4.22 22.50
C PRO A 44 -14.34 3.08 22.03
N ALA A 45 -14.72 2.44 20.93
CA ALA A 45 -13.85 1.51 20.24
C ALA A 45 -12.55 2.29 20.03
N THR A 46 -11.52 1.90 20.78
CA THR A 46 -10.18 2.45 20.60
C THR A 46 -9.85 2.16 19.15
N ALA A 47 -9.92 3.20 18.31
CA ALA A 47 -9.46 3.13 16.95
C ALA A 47 -8.01 2.62 17.05
N ARG A 48 -7.76 1.39 16.63
CA ARG A 48 -6.40 0.86 16.53
C ARG A 48 -5.61 1.88 15.72
N PRO A 49 -4.44 2.33 16.19
CA PRO A 49 -3.61 3.17 15.38
C PRO A 49 -3.38 2.40 14.06
N SER A 50 -3.86 2.93 12.94
CA SER A 50 -3.59 2.33 11.63
C SER A 50 -2.08 2.28 11.43
N GLY A 51 -1.56 1.11 11.11
CA GLY A 51 -0.13 0.90 10.90
C GLY A 51 0.56 0.06 11.95
N TYR A 52 -0.18 -0.68 12.79
CA TYR A 52 0.37 -1.63 13.78
C TYR A 52 -0.64 -2.75 14.00
N GLY A 53 -0.69 -3.66 13.05
CA GLY A 53 -1.48 -4.89 13.15
C GLY A 53 -0.62 -6.10 13.50
N ALA A 54 -1.26 -7.25 13.71
CA ALA A 54 -0.57 -8.52 13.96
C ALA A 54 0.16 -9.07 12.71
N VAL A 55 0.01 -8.46 11.55
CA VAL A 55 0.65 -8.86 10.30
C VAL A 55 1.26 -7.64 9.65
N PHE A 56 2.55 -7.68 9.40
CA PHE A 56 3.26 -6.60 8.70
C PHE A 56 2.60 -6.27 7.37
N LEU A 57 2.21 -5.02 7.20
CA LEU A 57 1.42 -4.51 6.09
C LEU A 57 0.14 -5.34 5.86
N GLY A 58 -0.68 -5.44 6.88
CA GLY A 58 -2.03 -5.98 6.80
C GLY A 58 -2.94 -5.15 5.90
N VAL A 59 -4.12 -5.69 5.56
CA VAL A 59 -5.10 -4.96 4.74
C VAL A 59 -5.52 -3.67 5.45
N ASP A 60 -5.63 -2.57 4.67
CA ASP A 60 -5.92 -1.19 5.11
C ASP A 60 -4.77 -0.48 5.86
N GLU A 61 -3.64 -1.12 6.06
CA GLU A 61 -2.45 -0.50 6.61
C GLU A 61 -1.67 0.26 5.55
N CYS A 62 -0.86 1.21 5.99
CA CYS A 62 -0.12 2.09 5.09
C CYS A 62 1.39 1.92 5.20
N SER A 63 2.06 2.11 4.08
CA SER A 63 3.51 2.12 3.99
C SER A 63 4.05 3.48 3.56
N SER A 64 5.26 3.77 4.00
CA SER A 64 6.07 4.83 3.40
C SER A 64 6.75 4.31 2.12
N PHE A 65 7.14 5.22 1.21
CA PHE A 65 8.15 4.91 0.19
C PHE A 65 9.53 5.23 0.76
N GLY A 66 10.36 4.20 0.95
CA GLY A 66 11.77 4.36 1.25
C GLY A 66 12.63 4.14 0.01
N ARG A 67 13.89 4.59 0.04
CA ARG A 67 14.84 4.34 -1.06
C ARG A 67 15.22 2.86 -1.18
N THR A 68 15.24 2.16 -0.07
CA THR A 68 15.72 0.77 0.04
C THR A 68 14.77 -0.15 0.79
N SER A 69 13.77 0.40 1.50
CA SER A 69 12.84 -0.37 2.30
C SER A 69 11.49 0.35 2.43
N PHE A 70 10.44 -0.43 2.52
CA PHE A 70 9.12 0.04 2.90
C PHE A 70 9.00 -0.09 4.42
N THR A 71 8.42 0.92 5.05
CA THR A 71 8.16 0.92 6.50
C THR A 71 6.67 1.08 6.69
N GLU A 72 6.10 0.27 7.55
CA GLU A 72 4.73 0.46 8.00
C GLU A 72 4.60 1.75 8.80
N VAL A 73 3.60 2.53 8.50
CA VAL A 73 3.34 3.82 9.13
C VAL A 73 1.82 4.05 9.26
N PRO A 74 1.37 4.80 10.27
CA PRO A 74 -0.03 5.22 10.34
C PRO A 74 -0.48 5.90 9.05
N CYS A 75 -1.66 5.57 8.54
CA CYS A 75 -2.16 6.18 7.29
C CYS A 75 -2.38 7.69 7.38
N THR A 76 -2.42 8.24 8.60
CA THR A 76 -2.49 9.69 8.87
C THR A 76 -1.11 10.35 8.90
N SER A 77 -0.03 9.57 8.82
CA SER A 77 1.33 10.10 8.79
C SER A 77 1.62 10.80 7.47
N GLU A 78 2.34 11.92 7.51
CA GLU A 78 2.88 12.58 6.30
C GLU A 78 3.83 11.70 5.50
N ARG A 79 4.34 10.64 6.11
CA ARG A 79 5.19 9.64 5.45
C ARG A 79 4.41 8.56 4.73
N ALA A 80 3.10 8.45 4.98
CA ALA A 80 2.26 7.45 4.34
C ALA A 80 2.14 7.76 2.84
N ALA A 81 2.47 6.78 2.01
CA ALA A 81 2.51 6.93 0.57
C ALA A 81 1.58 5.96 -0.17
N ALA A 82 1.37 4.77 0.39
CA ALA A 82 0.49 3.77 -0.19
C ALA A 82 -0.23 2.97 0.90
N ARG A 83 -1.42 2.43 0.53
CA ARG A 83 -2.24 1.56 1.38
C ARG A 83 -2.29 0.15 0.82
N VAL A 84 -2.35 -0.84 1.69
CA VAL A 84 -2.56 -2.24 1.33
C VAL A 84 -4.04 -2.47 1.00
N VAL A 85 -4.34 -2.91 -0.22
CA VAL A 85 -5.71 -3.26 -0.66
C VAL A 85 -5.96 -4.77 -0.63
N ALA A 86 -4.91 -5.57 -0.65
CA ALA A 86 -4.97 -7.02 -0.39
C ALA A 86 -3.60 -7.51 0.11
N ARG A 87 -3.60 -8.54 0.96
CA ARG A 87 -2.41 -9.17 1.54
C ARG A 87 -2.50 -10.68 1.37
N HIS A 88 -1.45 -11.28 0.82
CA HIS A 88 -1.41 -12.71 0.53
C HIS A 88 -0.10 -13.33 1.02
N GLY A 89 -0.17 -14.58 1.51
CA GLY A 89 1.02 -15.38 1.83
C GLY A 89 1.65 -15.98 0.58
N GLY A 90 2.91 -16.40 0.69
CA GLY A 90 3.62 -17.08 -0.39
C GLY A 90 4.14 -16.15 -1.48
N THR A 91 4.00 -16.54 -2.76
CA THR A 91 4.51 -15.76 -3.90
C THR A 91 3.37 -15.35 -4.84
N MET A 92 3.47 -14.21 -5.48
CA MET A 92 2.50 -13.73 -6.47
C MET A 92 2.33 -14.70 -7.65
N LYS A 93 3.38 -15.46 -8.01
CA LYS A 93 3.33 -16.42 -9.12
C LYS A 93 2.34 -17.57 -8.86
N SER A 94 2.18 -17.98 -7.61
CA SER A 94 1.34 -19.13 -7.21
C SER A 94 0.16 -18.73 -6.33
N GLY A 95 0.07 -17.48 -5.92
CA GLY A 95 -0.99 -16.95 -5.07
C GLY A 95 -2.13 -16.28 -5.85
N PRO A 96 -3.16 -15.82 -5.15
CA PRO A 96 -4.25 -15.05 -5.75
C PRO A 96 -3.75 -13.78 -6.47
N PRO A 97 -4.36 -13.40 -7.59
CA PRO A 97 -4.02 -12.15 -8.26
C PRO A 97 -4.44 -10.95 -7.42
N CYS A 98 -3.68 -9.87 -7.51
CA CYS A 98 -4.07 -8.59 -6.93
C CYS A 98 -5.35 -8.03 -7.59
N PRO A 99 -6.14 -7.21 -6.87
CA PRO A 99 -7.23 -6.44 -7.45
C PRO A 99 -6.77 -5.64 -8.68
N GLY A 100 -7.67 -5.43 -9.64
CA GLY A 100 -7.35 -4.76 -10.91
C GLY A 100 -6.79 -3.34 -10.75
N THR A 101 -7.26 -2.62 -9.73
CA THR A 101 -6.85 -1.24 -9.42
C THR A 101 -5.60 -1.15 -8.54
N THR A 102 -4.82 -2.21 -8.44
CA THR A 102 -3.54 -2.22 -7.72
C THR A 102 -2.50 -1.42 -8.49
N ASP A 103 -1.85 -0.47 -7.83
CA ASP A 103 -0.82 0.33 -8.48
C ASP A 103 0.52 -0.41 -8.57
N PHE A 104 0.89 -1.13 -7.52
CA PHE A 104 2.10 -1.96 -7.49
C PHE A 104 2.00 -3.11 -6.50
N VAL A 105 2.91 -4.06 -6.61
CA VAL A 105 3.01 -5.20 -5.69
C VAL A 105 4.29 -5.10 -4.89
N LEU A 106 4.15 -5.13 -3.57
CA LEU A 106 5.28 -5.21 -2.65
C LEU A 106 5.52 -6.68 -2.29
N HIS A 107 6.69 -7.19 -2.63
CA HIS A 107 7.12 -8.53 -2.22
C HIS A 107 7.74 -8.46 -0.82
N ILE A 108 7.22 -9.28 0.09
CA ILE A 108 7.67 -9.37 1.47
C ILE A 108 8.44 -10.66 1.63
N SER A 109 9.73 -10.53 1.94
CA SER A 109 10.58 -11.67 2.29
C SER A 109 10.33 -12.06 3.73
N GLU A 110 10.49 -13.35 4.05
CA GLU A 110 10.52 -13.79 5.44
C GLU A 110 11.65 -13.10 6.19
N GLN A 111 11.32 -12.53 7.33
CA GLN A 111 12.27 -11.80 8.18
C GLN A 111 12.03 -12.21 9.64
N ARG A 112 13.09 -12.08 10.45
CA ARG A 112 13.01 -12.21 11.90
C ARG A 112 13.52 -10.92 12.51
N PRO A 113 12.68 -9.89 12.60
CA PRO A 113 13.07 -8.63 13.19
C PRO A 113 13.33 -8.79 14.70
N SER A 114 14.10 -7.88 15.26
CA SER A 114 14.36 -7.83 16.71
C SER A 114 13.13 -7.41 17.51
N SER A 115 12.16 -6.81 16.85
CA SER A 115 10.84 -6.49 17.37
C SER A 115 9.82 -6.77 16.27
N ASP A 116 8.81 -7.53 16.58
CA ASP A 116 7.69 -7.88 15.73
C ASP A 116 6.38 -7.46 16.42
N GLU A 117 5.33 -7.35 15.66
CA GLU A 117 4.08 -6.75 16.12
C GLU A 117 3.19 -7.75 16.85
N ASP A 118 3.27 -9.02 16.47
CA ASP A 118 2.49 -10.10 17.07
C ASP A 118 3.30 -10.93 18.09
N GLY A 119 4.62 -10.71 18.18
CA GLY A 119 5.49 -11.37 19.13
C GLY A 119 5.85 -12.81 18.75
N ASP A 120 5.58 -13.25 17.52
CA ASP A 120 5.93 -14.59 17.04
C ASP A 120 7.37 -14.73 16.55
N GLY A 121 8.08 -13.61 16.44
CA GLY A 121 9.48 -13.52 16.04
C GLY A 121 9.69 -13.58 14.54
N ALA A 122 8.64 -13.48 13.70
CA ALA A 122 8.77 -13.62 12.27
C ALA A 122 7.78 -12.74 11.47
N VAL A 123 8.28 -12.11 10.41
CA VAL A 123 7.42 -11.57 9.33
C VAL A 123 7.30 -12.64 8.26
N PRO A 124 6.12 -13.24 8.05
CA PRO A 124 5.97 -14.32 7.10
C PRO A 124 6.12 -13.82 5.66
N ARG A 125 6.71 -14.67 4.81
CA ARG A 125 6.83 -14.42 3.38
C ARG A 125 5.46 -14.19 2.74
N GLY A 126 5.37 -13.16 1.87
CA GLY A 126 4.13 -12.87 1.17
C GLY A 126 4.25 -11.73 0.16
N TYR A 127 3.11 -11.17 -0.21
CA TYR A 127 3.04 -9.96 -1.01
C TYR A 127 1.81 -9.13 -0.64
N ALA A 128 1.97 -7.82 -0.74
CA ALA A 128 0.91 -6.84 -0.54
C ALA A 128 0.58 -6.15 -1.87
N CYS A 129 -0.70 -6.08 -2.18
CA CYS A 129 -1.22 -5.32 -3.30
C CYS A 129 -1.42 -3.88 -2.83
N MET A 130 -0.70 -2.95 -3.42
CA MET A 130 -0.58 -1.59 -2.93
C MET A 130 -1.34 -0.59 -3.80
N ARG A 131 -1.98 0.37 -3.17
CA ARG A 131 -2.59 1.52 -3.81
C ARG A 131 -1.96 2.80 -3.29
N ASN A 132 -1.50 3.68 -4.17
CA ASN A 132 -0.99 4.99 -3.79
C ASN A 132 -2.06 5.78 -3.04
N LEU A 133 -1.69 6.58 -2.06
CA LEU A 133 -2.61 7.48 -1.38
C LEU A 133 -2.88 8.75 -2.20
N GLN A 134 -1.98 9.09 -3.10
CA GLN A 134 -2.07 10.25 -3.99
C GLN A 134 -1.83 9.82 -5.44
N PRO A 135 -2.42 10.50 -6.43
CA PRO A 135 -2.08 10.29 -7.83
C PRO A 135 -0.59 10.46 -8.11
N PRO A 136 -0.06 9.79 -9.14
CA PRO A 136 -0.77 8.97 -10.13
C PRO A 136 -1.17 7.59 -9.60
N HIS A 137 -2.26 7.06 -10.19
CA HIS A 137 -2.73 5.70 -9.94
C HIS A 137 -2.55 4.85 -11.20
N PRO A 138 -1.36 4.28 -11.40
CA PRO A 138 -1.07 3.50 -12.61
C PRO A 138 -1.96 2.26 -12.76
N GLY A 139 -2.50 1.70 -11.68
CA GLY A 139 -3.42 0.57 -11.71
C GLY A 139 -4.87 0.92 -12.07
N ASP A 140 -5.22 2.20 -12.26
CA ASP A 140 -6.55 2.56 -12.75
C ASP A 140 -6.68 2.28 -14.26
N PRO A 141 -7.89 1.99 -14.76
CA PRO A 141 -8.11 1.82 -16.18
C PRO A 141 -7.57 2.99 -17.00
N GLY A 142 -6.56 2.71 -17.82
CA GLY A 142 -5.86 3.73 -18.62
C GLY A 142 -4.75 4.48 -17.93
N GLY A 143 -4.41 4.12 -16.69
CA GLY A 143 -3.32 4.75 -15.93
C GLY A 143 -1.90 4.37 -16.38
N GLY A 144 -1.76 3.35 -17.22
CA GLY A 144 -0.52 2.99 -17.90
C GLY A 144 0.44 2.14 -17.08
N GLY A 145 -0.04 1.42 -16.08
CA GLY A 145 0.74 0.50 -15.25
C GLY A 145 -0.13 -0.36 -14.36
N GLY A 146 0.52 -1.02 -13.41
CA GLY A 146 -0.15 -1.95 -12.53
C GLY A 146 0.41 -3.38 -12.69
N PRO A 147 0.01 -4.33 -11.83
CA PRO A 147 0.53 -5.69 -11.88
C PRO A 147 -0.05 -6.52 -13.03
N ARG A 148 -1.09 -6.05 -13.68
CA ARG A 148 -1.76 -6.73 -14.79
C ARG A 148 -2.58 -5.76 -15.65
N THR A 149 -2.68 -6.07 -16.92
CA THR A 149 -3.55 -5.33 -17.85
C THR A 149 -5.02 -5.63 -17.57
N ILE A 150 -5.86 -4.60 -17.56
CA ILE A 150 -7.31 -4.68 -17.34
C ILE A 150 -8.09 -3.99 -18.47
N VAL A 151 -9.41 -4.14 -18.46
CA VAL A 151 -10.29 -3.40 -19.39
C VAL A 151 -10.19 -1.91 -19.09
N GLY A 152 -9.99 -1.13 -20.15
CA GLY A 152 -9.76 0.31 -20.06
C GLY A 152 -8.31 0.72 -20.28
N ASP A 153 -7.36 -0.21 -20.14
CA ASP A 153 -5.94 0.06 -20.34
C ASP A 153 -5.58 0.27 -21.79
N CYS A 154 -4.55 1.05 -21.98
CA CYS A 154 -3.92 1.28 -23.26
C CYS A 154 -2.58 0.56 -23.34
N VAL A 155 -2.27 0.05 -24.53
CA VAL A 155 -1.04 -0.65 -24.80
C VAL A 155 -0.40 -0.15 -26.10
N TYR A 156 0.93 -0.22 -26.17
CA TYR A 156 1.69 0.02 -27.38
C TYR A 156 2.46 -1.25 -27.80
N ARG A 157 2.78 -1.37 -29.10
CA ARG A 157 3.54 -2.51 -29.64
C ARG A 157 5.02 -2.37 -29.37
N LEU A 158 5.64 -3.52 -29.13
CA LEU A 158 7.08 -3.69 -29.16
C LEU A 158 7.50 -4.39 -30.46
N ASP A 159 8.78 -4.27 -30.84
CA ASP A 159 9.33 -4.81 -32.10
C ASP A 159 9.23 -6.34 -32.21
N ASP A 160 9.10 -7.05 -31.10
CA ASP A 160 9.00 -8.51 -31.03
C ASP A 160 7.54 -9.04 -31.07
N GLY A 161 6.59 -8.17 -31.35
CA GLY A 161 5.16 -8.50 -31.39
C GLY A 161 4.49 -8.59 -30.02
N MET A 162 5.21 -8.30 -28.96
CA MET A 162 4.65 -8.10 -27.62
C MET A 162 4.00 -6.72 -27.50
N VAL A 163 3.25 -6.54 -26.43
CA VAL A 163 2.68 -5.24 -26.06
C VAL A 163 3.04 -4.90 -24.64
N ARG A 164 3.07 -3.60 -24.36
CA ARG A 164 3.27 -3.05 -23.01
C ARG A 164 2.25 -1.97 -22.74
N GLU A 165 1.85 -1.86 -21.47
CA GLU A 165 0.96 -0.79 -21.02
C GLU A 165 1.60 0.57 -21.16
N THR A 166 0.75 1.56 -21.40
CA THR A 166 1.06 2.99 -21.39
C THR A 166 -0.21 3.76 -20.97
N ALA A 167 -0.02 4.96 -20.49
CA ALA A 167 -1.14 5.83 -20.16
C ALA A 167 -1.98 6.17 -21.41
N CYS A 168 -3.29 6.13 -21.27
CA CYS A 168 -4.21 6.38 -22.40
C CYS A 168 -4.27 7.86 -22.83
N ASP A 169 -3.88 8.79 -21.95
CA ASP A 169 -3.81 10.23 -22.21
C ASP A 169 -2.62 10.64 -23.10
N GLY A 170 -1.70 9.72 -23.31
CA GLY A 170 -0.51 9.96 -24.12
C GLY A 170 0.64 10.63 -23.36
N ASP A 171 0.51 10.88 -22.06
CA ASP A 171 1.56 11.46 -21.22
C ASP A 171 2.68 10.47 -20.88
N GLY A 172 2.50 9.18 -21.23
CA GLY A 172 3.52 8.15 -21.11
C GLY A 172 4.68 8.34 -22.09
N LYS A 173 5.77 7.57 -21.89
CA LYS A 173 6.94 7.57 -22.81
C LYS A 173 6.59 7.12 -24.23
N HIS A 174 5.52 6.37 -24.38
CA HIS A 174 5.04 5.82 -25.65
C HIS A 174 3.57 6.14 -25.80
N ALA A 175 3.20 6.67 -26.95
CA ALA A 175 1.79 6.86 -27.29
C ALA A 175 1.07 5.50 -27.35
N PRO A 176 -0.21 5.44 -26.97
CA PRO A 176 -0.98 4.21 -27.06
C PRO A 176 -1.32 3.87 -28.51
N ASP A 177 -1.20 2.59 -28.88
CA ASP A 177 -1.65 2.07 -30.16
C ASP A 177 -3.05 1.47 -30.08
N PHE A 178 -3.38 0.85 -28.93
CA PHE A 178 -4.63 0.12 -28.71
C PHE A 178 -5.17 0.37 -27.31
N LYS A 179 -6.50 0.26 -27.21
CA LYS A 179 -7.22 0.25 -25.93
C LYS A 179 -7.98 -1.06 -25.74
N VAL A 180 -7.82 -1.68 -24.58
CA VAL A 180 -8.57 -2.87 -24.17
C VAL A 180 -10.01 -2.46 -23.84
N THR A 181 -10.98 -2.95 -24.60
CA THR A 181 -12.39 -2.54 -24.48
C THR A 181 -13.30 -3.59 -23.85
N LYS A 182 -12.85 -4.87 -23.87
CA LYS A 182 -13.65 -5.99 -23.34
C LYS A 182 -12.73 -7.11 -22.85
N ALA A 183 -13.15 -7.81 -21.80
CA ALA A 183 -12.57 -9.07 -21.34
C ALA A 183 -13.53 -10.21 -21.61
N VAL A 184 -13.03 -11.33 -22.14
CA VAL A 184 -13.80 -12.51 -22.53
C VAL A 184 -13.02 -13.79 -22.20
N ASP A 185 -13.71 -14.94 -22.24
CA ASP A 185 -13.07 -16.23 -21.96
C ASP A 185 -12.30 -16.76 -23.18
N ALA A 186 -12.81 -16.54 -24.38
CA ALA A 186 -12.19 -16.98 -25.62
C ALA A 186 -12.15 -15.87 -26.68
N ARG A 187 -11.14 -15.93 -27.60
CA ARG A 187 -10.96 -14.93 -28.67
C ARG A 187 -12.18 -14.85 -29.60
N SER A 188 -12.91 -15.94 -29.76
CA SER A 188 -14.14 -15.99 -30.58
C SER A 188 -15.28 -15.09 -30.06
N GLU A 189 -15.22 -14.69 -28.80
CA GLU A 189 -16.23 -13.84 -28.13
C GLU A 189 -15.91 -12.33 -28.26
N CYS A 190 -14.75 -12.02 -28.83
CA CYS A 190 -14.40 -10.64 -29.09
C CYS A 190 -15.22 -10.05 -30.25
N PRO A 191 -15.55 -8.75 -30.19
CA PRO A 191 -16.18 -8.05 -31.29
C PRO A 191 -15.36 -8.10 -32.59
N ALA A 192 -16.02 -8.01 -33.74
CA ALA A 192 -15.34 -7.97 -35.05
C ALA A 192 -14.39 -6.77 -35.21
N SER A 193 -14.57 -5.72 -34.44
CA SER A 193 -13.69 -4.54 -34.39
C SER A 193 -12.39 -4.77 -33.61
N THR A 194 -12.15 -5.97 -33.09
CA THR A 194 -10.92 -6.29 -32.34
C THR A 194 -9.74 -6.39 -33.30
N ALA A 195 -8.75 -5.55 -33.08
CA ALA A 195 -7.51 -5.55 -33.86
C ALA A 195 -6.36 -6.26 -33.17
N LEU A 196 -6.45 -6.43 -31.83
CA LEU A 196 -5.40 -7.07 -31.04
C LEU A 196 -6.03 -7.86 -29.87
N TYR A 197 -5.47 -9.03 -29.59
CA TYR A 197 -5.81 -9.82 -28.41
C TYR A 197 -4.69 -9.69 -27.38
N VAL A 198 -5.05 -9.21 -26.19
CA VAL A 198 -4.14 -9.00 -25.07
C VAL A 198 -4.42 -10.06 -24.01
N ARG A 199 -3.38 -10.61 -23.39
CA ARG A 199 -3.56 -11.51 -22.27
C ARG A 199 -3.83 -10.69 -20.99
N LEU A 200 -4.98 -10.90 -20.40
CA LEU A 200 -5.36 -10.32 -19.12
C LEU A 200 -5.11 -11.32 -17.98
N GLY A 201 -4.93 -10.81 -16.77
CA GLY A 201 -4.99 -11.64 -15.57
C GLY A 201 -6.44 -11.85 -15.13
N GLY A 202 -6.70 -12.97 -14.39
CA GLY A 202 -8.01 -13.24 -13.77
C GLY A 202 -8.89 -14.18 -14.56
N GLU A 203 -10.20 -14.15 -14.27
CA GLU A 203 -11.18 -15.13 -14.75
C GLU A 203 -11.41 -15.06 -16.25
N ARG A 204 -11.39 -13.85 -16.84
CA ARG A 204 -11.52 -13.63 -18.29
C ARG A 204 -10.17 -13.28 -18.90
N PRO A 205 -9.42 -14.27 -19.38
CA PRO A 205 -8.01 -14.07 -19.71
C PRO A 205 -7.76 -13.36 -21.04
N VAL A 206 -8.77 -13.15 -21.88
CA VAL A 206 -8.61 -12.54 -23.21
C VAL A 206 -9.15 -11.12 -23.24
N GLY A 207 -8.29 -10.16 -23.45
CA GLY A 207 -8.63 -8.77 -23.72
C GLY A 207 -8.82 -8.52 -25.22
N CYS A 208 -9.97 -7.97 -25.60
CA CYS A 208 -10.25 -7.51 -26.94
C CYS A 208 -9.86 -6.04 -27.04
N ALA A 209 -8.84 -5.71 -27.81
CA ALA A 209 -8.34 -4.35 -27.97
C ALA A 209 -8.59 -3.82 -29.37
N ARG A 210 -8.91 -2.51 -29.46
CA ARG A 210 -9.08 -1.77 -30.73
C ARG A 210 -8.06 -0.65 -30.81
N PRO A 211 -7.74 -0.15 -32.01
CA PRO A 211 -6.92 1.04 -32.18
C PRO A 211 -7.50 2.24 -31.39
N VAL A 212 -6.61 3.10 -30.90
CA VAL A 212 -6.96 4.38 -30.22
C VAL A 212 -7.24 5.45 -31.25
#